data_8ccb03475c0b3f325fce4aa8e108e2f0
#
_entry.id   8ccb03475c0b3f325fce4aa8e108e2f0
#
_cell.length_a   1.000
_cell.length_b   1.000
_cell.length_c   1.000
_cell.angle_alpha   90.00
_cell.angle_beta   90.00
_cell.angle_gamma   90.00
#
_symmetry.space_group_name_H-M   'P 1'
#
loop_
_entity.id
_entity.type
_entity.pdbx_description
1 polymer ?
#
loop_
_entity_poly.entity_id
_entity_poly.type
_entity_poly.pdbx_seq_one_letter_code
_entity_poly.pdbx_strand_id
1 'polypeptide(L)'
;MTRMAHDLIRPPKARRGERVAVLSPSFAAAGAFPAVHEQAMRRLTEVTGLIPVEYPTTRQVGAAPQARAADINAAFADPAIRGILAVVGGEDQITVIPHLDAGLARRDPKPFLGTSDNTNIHHWLWANGIASFYGGSSQVHLGPGPGVDDVHARSLRAALVTGETIEVTDPGESEDVGVDWGDPRALDCFGDREPTGSWSWHGPARLVSGRSWGGCLEVIEQVLTAGRFPFGPDVLDGGILLIETSEELLPARNVGWIVRALGERGILKAAGAVLVARPPVSDFERRPPAEERARLRAEQRDVVAGMIGQYNPEAVVCVGIPFGHTRPQWILPHGGAITVDGTARRVVADYS
;
A
#
# COMPACT_ATOMS: atom_id res chain seq x y z
N MET A 1 -11.08 20.82 -19.45
CA MET A 1 -10.79 20.05 -18.21
C MET A 1 -11.84 18.97 -18.10
N THR A 2 -11.49 17.74 -18.46
CA THR A 2 -12.43 16.62 -18.50
C THR A 2 -12.64 16.11 -17.08
N ARG A 3 -13.87 16.13 -16.60
CA ARG A 3 -14.31 15.56 -15.32
C ARG A 3 -13.87 14.09 -15.27
N MET A 4 -12.90 13.74 -14.44
CA MET A 4 -12.50 12.36 -14.14
C MET A 4 -13.50 11.72 -13.18
N ALA A 5 -14.80 11.79 -13.51
CA ALA A 5 -15.87 11.17 -12.76
C ALA A 5 -16.32 9.85 -13.41
N HIS A 6 -15.36 9.00 -13.81
CA HIS A 6 -15.71 7.66 -14.28
C HIS A 6 -15.41 6.65 -13.19
N ASP A 7 -16.32 5.70 -12.98
CA ASP A 7 -16.04 4.53 -12.16
C ASP A 7 -14.78 3.86 -12.68
N LEU A 8 -13.80 3.65 -11.78
CA LEU A 8 -12.59 2.93 -12.14
C LEU A 8 -12.95 1.47 -12.46
N ILE A 9 -12.29 0.91 -13.47
CA ILE A 9 -12.42 -0.51 -13.77
C ILE A 9 -11.91 -1.29 -12.57
N ARG A 10 -12.74 -2.14 -12.00
CA ARG A 10 -12.36 -3.10 -10.96
C ARG A 10 -11.88 -4.37 -11.65
N PRO A 11 -10.58 -4.74 -11.52
CA PRO A 11 -10.06 -5.94 -12.18
C PRO A 11 -10.74 -7.20 -11.65
N PRO A 12 -11.07 -8.18 -12.53
CA PRO A 12 -11.69 -9.43 -12.12
C PRO A 12 -10.76 -10.26 -11.22
N LYS A 13 -11.34 -11.00 -10.29
CA LYS A 13 -10.60 -11.87 -9.37
C LYS A 13 -10.07 -13.11 -10.07
N ALA A 14 -8.90 -13.56 -9.61
CA ALA A 14 -8.32 -14.84 -10.03
C ALA A 14 -9.04 -16.03 -9.39
N ARG A 15 -8.95 -17.20 -10.03
CA ARG A 15 -9.45 -18.47 -9.52
C ARG A 15 -8.29 -19.35 -9.05
N ARG A 16 -8.54 -20.21 -8.07
CA ARG A 16 -7.52 -21.19 -7.64
C ARG A 16 -6.96 -21.97 -8.85
N GLY A 17 -5.63 -22.11 -8.89
CA GLY A 17 -4.91 -22.74 -9.99
C GLY A 17 -4.54 -21.80 -11.14
N GLU A 18 -5.07 -20.58 -11.18
CA GLU A 18 -4.62 -19.55 -12.13
C GLU A 18 -3.29 -18.91 -11.69
N ARG A 19 -2.65 -18.21 -12.61
CA ARG A 19 -1.31 -17.67 -12.43
C ARG A 19 -1.34 -16.21 -11.92
N VAL A 20 -0.40 -15.88 -11.04
CA VAL A 20 -0.13 -14.53 -10.58
C VAL A 20 1.33 -14.18 -10.88
N ALA A 21 1.56 -13.03 -11.55
CA ALA A 21 2.91 -12.52 -11.79
C ALA A 21 3.49 -11.99 -10.48
N VAL A 22 4.74 -12.34 -10.19
CA VAL A 22 5.51 -11.78 -9.07
C VAL A 22 6.67 -11.02 -9.66
N LEU A 23 6.66 -9.70 -9.50
CA LEU A 23 7.55 -8.77 -10.19
C LEU A 23 8.37 -7.93 -9.21
N SER A 24 9.55 -7.49 -9.65
CA SER A 24 10.36 -6.48 -8.95
C SER A 24 10.31 -5.15 -9.72
N PRO A 25 9.23 -4.36 -9.59
CA PRO A 25 9.09 -3.11 -10.32
C PRO A 25 10.06 -2.03 -9.83
N SER A 26 10.64 -2.21 -8.65
CA SER A 26 11.63 -1.34 -8.01
C SER A 26 12.84 -2.18 -7.57
N PHE A 27 13.04 -2.43 -6.27
CA PHE A 27 14.17 -3.23 -5.79
C PHE A 27 13.91 -4.73 -5.97
N ALA A 28 14.90 -5.46 -6.55
CA ALA A 28 14.82 -6.90 -6.76
C ALA A 28 15.26 -7.69 -5.53
N ALA A 29 14.55 -7.54 -4.41
CA ALA A 29 14.83 -8.26 -3.17
C ALA A 29 14.80 -9.79 -3.35
N ALA A 30 14.02 -10.30 -4.31
CA ALA A 30 14.02 -11.71 -4.69
C ALA A 30 15.39 -12.26 -5.11
N GLY A 31 16.20 -11.42 -5.75
CA GLY A 31 17.57 -11.77 -6.12
C GLY A 31 18.58 -11.57 -4.99
N ALA A 32 18.39 -10.52 -4.19
CA ALA A 32 19.28 -10.20 -3.08
C ALA A 32 19.10 -11.17 -1.89
N PHE A 33 17.85 -11.61 -1.64
CA PHE A 33 17.48 -12.46 -0.49
C PHE A 33 16.62 -13.65 -0.93
N PRO A 34 17.18 -14.59 -1.71
CA PRO A 34 16.42 -15.66 -2.37
C PRO A 34 15.73 -16.62 -1.40
N ALA A 35 16.28 -16.89 -0.22
CA ALA A 35 15.66 -17.80 0.74
C ALA A 35 14.28 -17.30 1.23
N VAL A 36 14.19 -16.01 1.53
CA VAL A 36 12.93 -15.35 1.94
C VAL A 36 11.94 -15.33 0.77
N HIS A 37 12.43 -15.06 -0.43
CA HIS A 37 11.61 -15.08 -1.63
C HIS A 37 11.02 -16.48 -1.92
N GLU A 38 11.82 -17.54 -1.85
CA GLU A 38 11.34 -18.91 -2.05
C GLU A 38 10.24 -19.30 -1.03
N GLN A 39 10.40 -18.85 0.23
CA GLN A 39 9.35 -19.04 1.23
C GLN A 39 8.09 -18.27 0.88
N ALA A 40 8.23 -17.03 0.40
CA ALA A 40 7.10 -16.20 -0.04
C ALA A 40 6.32 -16.86 -1.18
N MET A 41 7.01 -17.46 -2.17
CA MET A 41 6.36 -18.13 -3.30
C MET A 41 5.54 -19.34 -2.85
N ARG A 42 6.06 -20.18 -1.94
CA ARG A 42 5.31 -21.31 -1.37
C ARG A 42 4.06 -20.80 -0.63
N ARG A 43 4.21 -19.82 0.25
CA ARG A 43 3.12 -19.26 1.06
C ARG A 43 2.08 -18.52 0.23
N LEU A 44 2.48 -17.86 -0.85
CA LEU A 44 1.54 -17.28 -1.80
C LEU A 44 0.58 -18.32 -2.36
N THR A 45 1.11 -19.49 -2.77
CA THR A 45 0.31 -20.61 -3.23
C THR A 45 -0.56 -21.19 -2.11
N GLU A 46 -0.01 -21.37 -0.92
CA GLU A 46 -0.75 -21.90 0.25
C GLU A 46 -1.93 -21.01 0.64
N VAL A 47 -1.71 -19.69 0.69
CA VAL A 47 -2.71 -18.70 1.10
C VAL A 47 -3.79 -18.52 0.04
N THR A 48 -3.42 -18.43 -1.24
CA THR A 48 -4.34 -18.02 -2.32
C THR A 48 -4.78 -19.17 -3.21
N GLY A 49 -3.99 -20.22 -3.31
CA GLY A 49 -4.14 -21.29 -4.29
C GLY A 49 -3.73 -20.89 -5.72
N LEU A 50 -3.09 -19.73 -5.89
CA LEU A 50 -2.58 -19.26 -7.17
C LEU A 50 -1.17 -19.81 -7.43
N ILE A 51 -0.77 -19.82 -8.70
CA ILE A 51 0.56 -20.29 -9.15
C ILE A 51 1.42 -19.04 -9.41
N PRO A 52 2.46 -18.75 -8.60
CA PRO A 52 3.34 -17.63 -8.85
C PRO A 52 4.19 -17.84 -10.10
N VAL A 53 4.37 -16.78 -10.88
CA VAL A 53 5.20 -16.76 -12.09
C VAL A 53 6.16 -15.57 -11.99
N GLU A 54 7.45 -15.85 -12.03
CA GLU A 54 8.49 -14.85 -12.08
C GLU A 54 8.78 -14.42 -13.51
N TYR A 55 9.26 -13.19 -13.65
CA TYR A 55 9.66 -12.58 -14.92
C TYR A 55 11.18 -12.32 -14.94
N PRO A 56 11.78 -12.03 -16.10
CA PRO A 56 13.23 -11.91 -16.24
C PRO A 56 13.91 -10.99 -15.21
N THR A 57 13.29 -9.86 -14.86
CA THR A 57 13.89 -8.91 -13.90
C THR A 57 13.51 -9.17 -12.44
N THR A 58 12.65 -10.15 -12.14
CA THR A 58 12.18 -10.41 -10.76
C THR A 58 13.34 -10.63 -9.80
N ARG A 59 14.41 -11.34 -10.23
CA ARG A 59 15.63 -11.58 -9.42
C ARG A 59 16.85 -10.76 -9.86
N GLN A 60 16.69 -9.85 -10.80
CA GLN A 60 17.80 -9.07 -11.34
C GLN A 60 18.00 -7.78 -10.56
N VAL A 61 18.90 -7.77 -9.59
CA VAL A 61 19.30 -6.55 -8.86
C VAL A 61 19.90 -5.54 -9.84
N GLY A 62 19.46 -4.27 -9.79
CA GLY A 62 19.93 -3.20 -10.67
C GLY A 62 19.42 -3.29 -12.11
N ALA A 63 18.33 -4.01 -12.37
CA ALA A 63 17.72 -4.02 -13.69
C ALA A 63 17.29 -2.62 -14.14
N ALA A 64 17.57 -2.28 -15.41
CA ALA A 64 17.21 -0.99 -15.97
C ALA A 64 15.67 -0.76 -15.92
N PRO A 65 15.22 0.50 -15.75
CA PRO A 65 13.78 0.83 -15.70
C PRO A 65 12.98 0.30 -16.90
N GLN A 66 13.56 0.33 -18.10
CA GLN A 66 12.92 -0.18 -19.33
C GLN A 66 12.69 -1.70 -19.26
N ALA A 67 13.64 -2.45 -18.70
CA ALA A 67 13.52 -3.90 -18.56
C ALA A 67 12.45 -4.26 -17.53
N ARG A 68 12.41 -3.55 -16.39
CA ARG A 68 11.36 -3.71 -15.36
C ARG A 68 9.98 -3.38 -15.91
N ALA A 69 9.86 -2.31 -16.70
CA ALA A 69 8.62 -1.94 -17.39
C ALA A 69 8.20 -2.99 -18.43
N ALA A 70 9.14 -3.59 -19.15
CA ALA A 70 8.85 -4.66 -20.10
C ALA A 70 8.21 -5.87 -19.42
N ASP A 71 8.66 -6.26 -18.23
CA ASP A 71 8.07 -7.34 -17.45
C ASP A 71 6.63 -7.00 -16.98
N ILE A 72 6.40 -5.76 -16.53
CA ILE A 72 5.06 -5.29 -16.15
C ILE A 72 4.13 -5.33 -17.36
N ASN A 73 4.57 -4.80 -18.51
CA ASN A 73 3.80 -4.80 -19.75
C ASN A 73 3.51 -6.22 -20.22
N ALA A 74 4.49 -7.14 -20.13
CA ALA A 74 4.32 -8.55 -20.47
C ALA A 74 3.29 -9.24 -19.54
N ALA A 75 3.33 -8.95 -18.25
CA ALA A 75 2.35 -9.47 -17.31
C ALA A 75 0.93 -8.98 -17.59
N PHE A 76 0.75 -7.72 -18.00
CA PHE A 76 -0.56 -7.23 -18.44
C PHE A 76 -0.99 -7.82 -19.79
N ALA A 77 -0.04 -8.09 -20.69
CA ALA A 77 -0.34 -8.65 -22.02
C ALA A 77 -0.70 -10.15 -21.98
N ASP A 78 -0.19 -10.90 -21.00
CA ASP A 78 -0.39 -12.36 -20.92
C ASP A 78 -1.77 -12.70 -20.34
N PRO A 79 -2.70 -13.29 -21.15
CA PRO A 79 -4.03 -13.66 -20.66
C PRO A 79 -4.02 -14.81 -19.64
N ALA A 80 -2.91 -15.54 -19.49
CA ALA A 80 -2.76 -16.57 -18.46
C ALA A 80 -2.46 -15.99 -17.07
N ILE A 81 -2.03 -14.74 -17.00
CA ILE A 81 -1.81 -14.02 -15.73
C ILE A 81 -3.10 -13.34 -15.28
N ARG A 82 -3.53 -13.59 -14.04
CA ARG A 82 -4.78 -13.06 -13.48
C ARG A 82 -4.60 -12.13 -12.29
N GLY A 83 -3.36 -11.81 -11.92
CA GLY A 83 -3.00 -10.84 -10.89
C GLY A 83 -1.51 -10.53 -10.95
N ILE A 84 -1.12 -9.43 -10.33
CA ILE A 84 0.28 -8.96 -10.28
C ILE A 84 0.60 -8.58 -8.84
N LEU A 85 1.66 -9.16 -8.27
CA LEU A 85 2.15 -8.88 -6.93
C LEU A 85 3.58 -8.36 -7.01
N ALA A 86 3.84 -7.20 -6.41
CA ALA A 86 5.20 -6.68 -6.29
C ALA A 86 5.99 -7.42 -5.20
N VAL A 87 7.27 -7.68 -5.47
CA VAL A 87 8.18 -8.28 -4.48
C VAL A 87 8.35 -7.34 -3.29
N VAL A 88 8.72 -6.09 -3.55
CA VAL A 88 8.90 -5.03 -2.55
C VAL A 88 8.84 -3.66 -3.22
N GLY A 89 8.90 -2.58 -2.45
CA GLY A 89 9.12 -1.22 -2.94
C GLY A 89 10.57 -0.96 -3.36
N GLY A 90 11.04 0.25 -3.15
CA GLY A 90 12.38 0.75 -3.47
C GLY A 90 12.35 2.28 -3.60
N GLU A 91 13.16 2.86 -4.50
CA GLU A 91 13.38 4.30 -4.52
C GLU A 91 13.16 4.96 -5.90
N ASP A 92 13.15 4.19 -6.99
CA ASP A 92 13.29 4.73 -8.34
C ASP A 92 12.18 4.33 -9.32
N GLN A 93 11.08 3.75 -8.83
CA GLN A 93 10.01 3.24 -9.70
C GLN A 93 9.35 4.34 -10.55
N ILE A 94 9.43 5.60 -10.14
CA ILE A 94 8.98 6.74 -10.93
C ILE A 94 9.63 6.76 -12.34
N THR A 95 10.84 6.19 -12.48
CA THR A 95 11.56 6.07 -13.75
C THR A 95 11.02 4.97 -14.66
N VAL A 96 10.29 4.00 -14.10
CA VAL A 96 9.62 2.90 -14.83
C VAL A 96 8.34 3.40 -15.53
N ILE A 97 7.63 4.33 -14.89
CA ILE A 97 6.32 4.81 -15.33
C ILE A 97 6.28 5.27 -16.79
N PRO A 98 7.27 6.02 -17.36
CA PRO A 98 7.25 6.45 -18.76
C PRO A 98 7.25 5.31 -19.78
N HIS A 99 7.63 4.11 -19.38
CA HIS A 99 7.78 2.94 -20.26
C HIS A 99 6.59 1.96 -20.17
N LEU A 100 5.57 2.28 -19.35
CA LEU A 100 4.38 1.45 -19.19
C LEU A 100 3.36 1.70 -20.30
N ASP A 101 2.75 0.63 -20.79
CA ASP A 101 1.69 0.68 -21.81
C ASP A 101 0.29 0.57 -21.15
N ALA A 102 -0.38 1.72 -21.07
CA ALA A 102 -1.72 1.80 -20.54
C ALA A 102 -2.78 1.06 -21.41
N GLY A 103 -2.51 0.86 -22.68
CA GLY A 103 -3.39 0.10 -23.57
C GLY A 103 -3.44 -1.37 -23.20
N LEU A 104 -2.31 -1.96 -22.79
CA LEU A 104 -2.24 -3.34 -22.29
C LEU A 104 -3.03 -3.48 -20.98
N ALA A 105 -2.78 -2.61 -20.02
CA ALA A 105 -3.46 -2.66 -18.72
C ALA A 105 -4.99 -2.47 -18.84
N ARG A 106 -5.46 -1.57 -19.73
CA ARG A 106 -6.91 -1.36 -19.94
C ARG A 106 -7.58 -2.47 -20.72
N ARG A 107 -6.86 -3.18 -21.60
CA ARG A 107 -7.41 -4.29 -22.41
C ARG A 107 -7.72 -5.52 -21.56
N ASP A 108 -6.86 -5.85 -20.60
CA ASP A 108 -7.03 -6.96 -19.67
C ASP A 108 -6.59 -6.53 -18.26
N PRO A 109 -7.44 -5.75 -17.57
CA PRO A 109 -7.09 -5.23 -16.24
C PRO A 109 -6.93 -6.37 -15.23
N LYS A 110 -5.86 -6.29 -14.44
CA LYS A 110 -5.49 -7.29 -13.43
C LYS A 110 -5.34 -6.63 -12.07
N PRO A 111 -5.73 -7.29 -10.96
CA PRO A 111 -5.41 -6.82 -9.63
C PRO A 111 -3.89 -6.62 -9.51
N PHE A 112 -3.46 -5.41 -9.18
CA PHE A 112 -2.08 -5.07 -8.85
C PHE A 112 -1.98 -4.82 -7.35
N LEU A 113 -1.00 -5.45 -6.70
CA LEU A 113 -0.70 -5.31 -5.27
C LEU A 113 0.74 -4.85 -5.08
N GLY A 114 0.94 -3.88 -4.20
CA GLY A 114 2.23 -3.36 -3.82
C GLY A 114 2.09 -2.23 -2.80
N THR A 115 3.19 -1.86 -2.15
CA THR A 115 3.27 -0.79 -1.15
C THR A 115 4.50 0.07 -1.40
N SER A 116 4.67 1.17 -0.66
CA SER A 116 5.87 2.01 -0.72
C SER A 116 6.03 2.66 -2.11
N ASP A 117 7.18 2.50 -2.73
CA ASP A 117 7.49 3.00 -4.08
C ASP A 117 6.48 2.52 -5.14
N ASN A 118 5.77 1.40 -4.90
CA ASN A 118 4.67 0.94 -5.77
C ASN A 118 3.48 1.91 -5.81
N THR A 119 3.43 2.94 -4.98
CA THR A 119 2.51 4.08 -5.10
C THR A 119 2.58 4.70 -6.50
N ASN A 120 3.73 4.69 -7.16
CA ASN A 120 3.89 5.14 -8.55
C ASN A 120 2.98 4.35 -9.53
N ILE A 121 2.98 3.00 -9.43
CA ILE A 121 2.13 2.16 -10.29
C ILE A 121 0.65 2.31 -9.90
N HIS A 122 0.31 2.41 -8.62
CA HIS A 122 -1.06 2.67 -8.19
C HIS A 122 -1.60 3.96 -8.79
N HIS A 123 -0.81 5.03 -8.77
CA HIS A 123 -1.16 6.31 -9.36
C HIS A 123 -1.24 6.25 -10.88
N TRP A 124 -0.35 5.48 -11.54
CA TRP A 124 -0.43 5.25 -12.97
C TRP A 124 -1.70 4.47 -13.35
N LEU A 125 -2.05 3.42 -12.62
CA LEU A 125 -3.30 2.67 -12.83
C LEU A 125 -4.52 3.56 -12.64
N TRP A 126 -4.55 4.34 -11.54
CA TRP A 126 -5.61 5.31 -11.27
C TRP A 126 -5.78 6.31 -12.43
N ALA A 127 -4.70 6.94 -12.89
CA ALA A 127 -4.72 7.88 -13.99
C ALA A 127 -5.21 7.25 -15.31
N ASN A 128 -5.14 5.92 -15.42
CA ASN A 128 -5.62 5.14 -16.54
C ASN A 128 -6.99 4.49 -16.30
N GLY A 129 -7.69 4.86 -15.23
CA GLY A 129 -9.05 4.41 -14.96
C GLY A 129 -9.14 2.98 -14.41
N ILE A 130 -8.10 2.47 -13.74
CA ILE A 130 -8.04 1.10 -13.20
C ILE A 130 -7.81 1.15 -11.69
N ALA A 131 -8.64 0.41 -10.94
CA ALA A 131 -8.45 0.21 -9.50
C ALA A 131 -7.35 -0.83 -9.22
N SER A 132 -6.76 -0.76 -8.04
CA SER A 132 -5.70 -1.64 -7.57
C SER A 132 -5.83 -1.87 -6.07
N PHE A 133 -4.83 -2.51 -5.41
CA PHE A 133 -4.85 -2.80 -3.99
C PHE A 133 -3.54 -2.37 -3.34
N TYR A 134 -3.58 -1.39 -2.45
CA TYR A 134 -2.42 -0.86 -1.75
C TYR A 134 -2.00 -1.81 -0.62
N GLY A 135 -0.79 -2.33 -0.67
CA GLY A 135 -0.24 -3.32 0.23
C GLY A 135 0.15 -4.62 -0.48
N GLY A 136 0.71 -5.58 0.25
CA GLY A 136 0.93 -6.93 -0.25
C GLY A 136 2.31 -7.22 -0.82
N SER A 137 3.38 -6.64 -0.29
CA SER A 137 4.76 -7.04 -0.64
C SER A 137 5.04 -8.49 -0.29
N SER A 138 5.47 -9.32 -1.28
CA SER A 138 5.78 -10.72 -1.04
C SER A 138 6.99 -10.90 -0.13
N GLN A 139 8.01 -10.06 -0.30
CA GLN A 139 9.25 -10.12 0.48
C GLN A 139 9.06 -9.72 1.94
N VAL A 140 8.13 -8.79 2.24
CA VAL A 140 7.90 -8.30 3.60
C VAL A 140 6.89 -9.16 4.35
N HIS A 141 5.78 -9.54 3.69
CA HIS A 141 4.60 -10.05 4.39
C HIS A 141 4.37 -11.55 4.21
N LEU A 142 4.90 -12.16 3.14
CA LEU A 142 4.78 -13.60 2.91
C LEU A 142 6.06 -14.35 3.26
N GLY A 143 7.22 -13.80 2.95
CA GLY A 143 8.49 -14.46 3.13
C GLY A 143 8.89 -14.66 4.59
N PRO A 144 9.06 -13.59 5.40
CA PRO A 144 9.64 -13.69 6.72
C PRO A 144 8.70 -14.27 7.78
N GLY A 145 9.32 -14.79 8.86
CA GLY A 145 8.63 -15.25 10.07
C GLY A 145 8.11 -16.68 10.01
N PRO A 146 7.52 -17.19 11.10
CA PRO A 146 7.03 -18.58 11.22
C PRO A 146 5.76 -18.83 10.43
N GLY A 147 5.06 -17.78 9.97
CA GLY A 147 3.83 -17.87 9.21
C GLY A 147 3.43 -16.54 8.58
N VAL A 148 2.33 -16.55 7.83
CA VAL A 148 1.71 -15.34 7.30
C VAL A 148 0.68 -14.85 8.32
N ASP A 149 0.72 -13.56 8.64
CA ASP A 149 -0.23 -12.94 9.57
C ASP A 149 -1.67 -13.05 9.03
N ASP A 150 -2.63 -13.39 9.90
CA ASP A 150 -4.02 -13.67 9.50
C ASP A 150 -4.69 -12.51 8.77
N VAL A 151 -4.49 -11.27 9.25
CA VAL A 151 -5.06 -10.07 8.61
C VAL A 151 -4.50 -9.88 7.20
N HIS A 152 -3.20 -10.16 7.01
CA HIS A 152 -2.56 -10.10 5.72
C HIS A 152 -3.06 -11.21 4.78
N ALA A 153 -3.08 -12.46 5.25
CA ALA A 153 -3.57 -13.60 4.49
C ALA A 153 -5.04 -13.43 4.06
N ARG A 154 -5.88 -12.87 4.95
CA ARG A 154 -7.28 -12.60 4.66
C ARG A 154 -7.43 -11.53 3.59
N SER A 155 -6.78 -10.38 3.74
CA SER A 155 -6.86 -9.28 2.77
C SER A 155 -6.22 -9.63 1.43
N LEU A 156 -5.14 -10.45 1.41
CA LEU A 156 -4.52 -10.95 0.19
C LEU A 156 -5.48 -11.84 -0.61
N ARG A 157 -6.18 -12.78 0.08
CA ARG A 157 -7.22 -13.59 -0.57
C ARG A 157 -8.36 -12.74 -1.10
N ALA A 158 -8.81 -11.74 -0.33
CA ALA A 158 -9.86 -10.84 -0.76
C ALA A 158 -9.46 -10.05 -2.00
N ALA A 159 -8.26 -9.50 -2.02
CA ALA A 159 -7.75 -8.71 -3.14
C ALA A 159 -7.58 -9.52 -4.42
N LEU A 160 -7.07 -10.76 -4.33
CA LEU A 160 -6.75 -11.57 -5.50
C LEU A 160 -7.86 -12.55 -5.90
N VAL A 161 -8.62 -13.11 -4.94
CA VAL A 161 -9.44 -14.29 -5.20
C VAL A 161 -10.92 -14.11 -4.85
N THR A 162 -11.25 -13.67 -3.60
CA THR A 162 -12.66 -13.75 -3.13
C THR A 162 -13.46 -12.49 -3.39
N GLY A 163 -12.84 -11.31 -3.38
CA GLY A 163 -13.56 -10.03 -3.57
C GLY A 163 -14.54 -9.70 -2.43
N GLU A 164 -14.39 -10.31 -1.26
CA GLU A 164 -15.28 -10.10 -0.12
C GLU A 164 -15.16 -8.70 0.49
N THR A 165 -16.19 -8.28 1.20
CA THR A 165 -16.14 -7.07 2.02
C THR A 165 -15.66 -7.42 3.41
N ILE A 166 -14.65 -6.68 3.93
CA ILE A 166 -13.98 -7.00 5.19
C ILE A 166 -13.96 -5.77 6.11
N GLU A 167 -14.25 -5.98 7.38
CA GLU A 167 -13.94 -5.01 8.42
C GLU A 167 -12.43 -5.06 8.71
N VAL A 168 -11.77 -3.91 8.59
CA VAL A 168 -10.37 -3.72 8.97
C VAL A 168 -10.29 -3.66 10.48
N THR A 169 -9.48 -4.52 11.08
CA THR A 169 -9.36 -4.65 12.54
C THR A 169 -7.93 -4.43 12.99
N ASP A 170 -7.78 -4.15 14.28
CA ASP A 170 -6.48 -4.11 14.93
C ASP A 170 -5.92 -5.55 15.02
N PRO A 171 -4.68 -5.81 14.57
CA PRO A 171 -4.05 -7.12 14.70
C PRO A 171 -3.60 -7.45 16.15
N GLY A 172 -3.67 -6.49 17.08
CA GLY A 172 -3.26 -6.64 18.46
C GLY A 172 -1.79 -6.34 18.72
N GLU A 173 -0.91 -6.82 17.85
CA GLU A 173 0.54 -6.61 17.93
C GLU A 173 1.08 -6.17 16.56
N SER A 174 2.18 -5.41 16.57
CA SER A 174 2.88 -5.04 15.36
C SER A 174 4.38 -4.84 15.58
N GLU A 175 5.13 -4.97 14.50
CA GLU A 175 6.56 -4.66 14.41
C GLU A 175 6.79 -3.58 13.37
N ASP A 176 7.77 -2.70 13.60
CA ASP A 176 8.26 -1.74 12.60
C ASP A 176 9.33 -2.40 11.72
N VAL A 177 10.14 -3.28 12.34
CA VAL A 177 11.30 -3.91 11.71
C VAL A 177 11.29 -5.41 12.00
N GLY A 178 11.37 -6.21 10.97
CA GLY A 178 11.54 -7.66 11.07
C GLY A 178 12.97 -8.09 11.39
N VAL A 179 13.25 -9.37 11.21
CA VAL A 179 14.62 -9.90 11.18
C VAL A 179 15.22 -9.58 9.81
N ASP A 180 16.51 -9.24 9.78
CA ASP A 180 17.25 -9.01 8.53
C ASP A 180 17.09 -10.20 7.58
N TRP A 181 16.74 -9.93 6.33
CA TRP A 181 16.47 -10.99 5.34
C TRP A 181 17.69 -11.82 4.95
N GLY A 182 18.91 -11.34 5.26
CA GLY A 182 20.15 -12.09 5.12
C GLY A 182 20.43 -13.03 6.30
N ASP A 183 19.73 -12.86 7.42
CA ASP A 183 19.83 -13.75 8.59
C ASP A 183 18.89 -14.95 8.41
N PRO A 184 19.39 -16.21 8.53
CA PRO A 184 18.54 -17.40 8.44
C PRO A 184 17.32 -17.40 9.37
N ARG A 185 17.39 -16.71 10.53
CA ARG A 185 16.26 -16.55 11.46
C ARG A 185 15.09 -15.80 10.85
N ALA A 186 15.31 -15.04 9.77
CA ALA A 186 14.22 -14.36 9.06
C ALA A 186 13.14 -15.32 8.55
N LEU A 187 13.48 -16.59 8.34
CA LEU A 187 12.51 -17.61 7.88
C LEU A 187 11.57 -18.10 8.99
N ASP A 188 12.00 -18.05 10.25
CA ASP A 188 11.33 -18.69 11.37
C ASP A 188 10.92 -17.72 12.49
N CYS A 189 11.40 -16.46 12.43
CA CYS A 189 11.18 -15.47 13.48
C CYS A 189 10.54 -14.20 12.92
N PHE A 190 9.62 -13.62 13.68
CA PHE A 190 9.24 -12.23 13.51
C PHE A 190 10.29 -11.31 14.18
N GLY A 191 10.21 -10.01 13.94
CA GLY A 191 10.92 -9.00 14.70
C GLY A 191 10.31 -8.80 16.10
N ASP A 192 10.72 -7.70 16.74
CA ASP A 192 10.23 -7.34 18.08
C ASP A 192 8.80 -6.77 17.97
N ARG A 193 7.80 -7.58 18.23
CA ARG A 193 6.40 -7.17 18.22
C ARG A 193 6.03 -6.47 19.53
N GLU A 194 5.22 -5.43 19.40
CA GLU A 194 4.66 -4.68 20.52
C GLU A 194 3.15 -4.47 20.31
N PRO A 195 2.37 -4.23 21.38
CA PRO A 195 0.95 -3.90 21.25
C PRO A 195 0.73 -2.72 20.30
N THR A 196 -0.23 -2.84 19.37
CA THR A 196 -0.53 -1.79 18.36
C THR A 196 -1.07 -0.51 18.98
N GLY A 197 -1.77 -0.61 20.10
CA GLY A 197 -2.53 0.50 20.70
C GLY A 197 -3.83 0.81 19.95
N SER A 198 -4.68 1.60 20.56
CA SER A 198 -5.97 1.96 19.97
C SER A 198 -5.81 2.99 18.85
N TRP A 199 -6.61 2.86 17.80
CA TRP A 199 -6.72 3.89 16.76
C TRP A 199 -7.31 5.17 17.34
N SER A 200 -6.83 6.33 16.89
CA SER A 200 -7.38 7.62 17.26
C SER A 200 -8.31 8.16 16.18
N TRP A 201 -9.45 8.70 16.62
CA TRP A 201 -10.49 9.22 15.75
C TRP A 201 -10.67 10.72 15.97
N HIS A 202 -10.73 11.48 14.86
CA HIS A 202 -10.87 12.94 14.86
C HIS A 202 -11.92 13.35 13.82
N GLY A 203 -12.40 14.61 13.93
CA GLY A 203 -13.45 15.14 13.06
C GLY A 203 -14.85 14.68 13.47
N PRO A 204 -15.87 14.90 12.60
CA PRO A 204 -17.26 14.63 12.92
C PRO A 204 -17.57 13.13 12.97
N ALA A 205 -18.47 12.75 13.90
CA ALA A 205 -19.00 11.38 14.03
C ALA A 205 -20.04 11.12 12.93
N ARG A 206 -19.59 10.80 11.72
CA ARG A 206 -20.45 10.48 10.55
C ARG A 206 -19.94 9.32 9.74
N LEU A 207 -20.80 8.77 8.90
CA LEU A 207 -20.46 7.73 7.93
C LEU A 207 -19.96 8.39 6.63
N VAL A 208 -18.83 7.91 6.11
CA VAL A 208 -18.30 8.26 4.81
C VAL A 208 -18.03 6.99 4.02
N SER A 209 -18.52 6.91 2.80
CA SER A 209 -18.21 5.80 1.90
C SER A 209 -17.81 6.37 0.55
N GLY A 210 -16.72 5.88 -0.02
CA GLY A 210 -16.23 6.38 -1.29
C GLY A 210 -14.99 5.65 -1.78
N ARG A 211 -14.52 6.05 -2.96
CA ARG A 211 -13.27 5.54 -3.52
C ARG A 211 -12.08 6.03 -2.71
N SER A 212 -11.08 5.18 -2.59
CA SER A 212 -9.83 5.49 -1.92
C SER A 212 -8.76 5.95 -2.93
N TRP A 213 -7.89 6.85 -2.51
CA TRP A 213 -6.69 7.28 -3.22
C TRP A 213 -5.62 7.68 -2.23
N GLY A 214 -4.35 7.52 -2.57
CA GLY A 214 -3.23 7.92 -1.73
C GLY A 214 -2.07 6.94 -1.77
N GLY A 215 -1.46 6.64 -0.63
CA GLY A 215 -0.33 5.73 -0.49
C GLY A 215 0.80 6.31 0.37
N CYS A 216 2.05 5.98 0.03
CA CYS A 216 3.25 6.47 0.69
C CYS A 216 3.44 7.97 0.44
N LEU A 217 3.51 8.77 1.50
CA LEU A 217 3.58 10.24 1.41
C LEU A 217 4.81 10.71 0.68
N GLU A 218 5.95 10.09 0.93
CA GLU A 218 7.23 10.42 0.29
C GLU A 218 7.16 10.22 -1.23
N VAL A 219 6.49 9.16 -1.66
CA VAL A 219 6.29 8.88 -3.08
C VAL A 219 5.24 9.81 -3.69
N ILE A 220 4.17 10.13 -2.97
CA ILE A 220 3.17 11.11 -3.40
C ILE A 220 3.85 12.47 -3.62
N GLU A 221 4.72 12.91 -2.70
CA GLU A 221 5.47 14.15 -2.85
C GLU A 221 6.34 14.14 -4.11
N GLN A 222 7.08 13.06 -4.36
CA GLN A 222 7.89 12.90 -5.58
C GLN A 222 7.04 12.97 -6.85
N VAL A 223 5.93 12.23 -6.89
CA VAL A 223 5.00 12.20 -8.03
C VAL A 223 4.44 13.60 -8.33
N LEU A 224 4.02 14.33 -7.29
CA LEU A 224 3.45 15.67 -7.42
C LEU A 224 4.51 16.70 -7.81
N THR A 225 5.73 16.62 -7.25
CA THR A 225 6.86 17.50 -7.56
C THR A 225 7.34 17.28 -8.99
N ALA A 226 7.43 16.03 -9.44
CA ALA A 226 7.81 15.70 -10.81
C ALA A 226 6.71 16.03 -11.84
N GLY A 227 5.51 16.41 -11.38
CA GLY A 227 4.36 16.67 -12.28
C GLY A 227 3.97 15.45 -13.11
N ARG A 228 4.21 14.23 -12.59
CA ARG A 228 4.01 12.99 -13.34
C ARG A 228 2.56 12.77 -13.71
N PHE A 229 1.63 13.14 -12.83
CA PHE A 229 0.19 13.07 -13.05
C PHE A 229 -0.47 14.38 -12.61
N PRO A 230 -1.54 14.84 -13.32
CA PRO A 230 -2.22 16.10 -12.99
C PRO A 230 -3.21 15.94 -11.83
N PHE A 231 -2.79 15.32 -10.74
CA PHE A 231 -3.66 15.10 -9.59
C PHE A 231 -4.02 16.40 -8.86
N GLY A 232 -5.28 16.57 -8.58
CA GLY A 232 -5.90 17.67 -7.87
C GLY A 232 -7.04 17.20 -6.97
N PRO A 233 -7.91 18.09 -6.49
CA PRO A 233 -9.02 17.75 -5.58
C PRO A 233 -9.97 16.67 -6.13
N ASP A 234 -10.15 16.61 -7.43
CA ASP A 234 -11.02 15.69 -8.14
C ASP A 234 -10.66 14.20 -8.02
N VAL A 235 -9.44 13.88 -7.54
CA VAL A 235 -9.07 12.48 -7.28
C VAL A 235 -9.90 11.85 -6.15
N LEU A 236 -10.38 12.64 -5.21
CA LEU A 236 -11.13 12.14 -4.04
C LEU A 236 -12.65 12.33 -4.19
N ASP A 237 -13.11 13.50 -4.57
CA ASP A 237 -14.55 13.82 -4.73
C ASP A 237 -15.42 13.33 -3.53
N GLY A 238 -15.00 13.65 -2.31
CA GLY A 238 -15.61 13.18 -1.07
C GLY A 238 -15.18 11.77 -0.63
N GLY A 239 -14.29 11.13 -1.34
CA GLY A 239 -13.78 9.78 -1.04
C GLY A 239 -12.78 9.72 0.11
N ILE A 240 -11.99 8.66 0.13
CA ILE A 240 -11.11 8.30 1.23
C ILE A 240 -9.65 8.54 0.85
N LEU A 241 -8.96 9.40 1.59
CA LEU A 241 -7.53 9.60 1.44
C LEU A 241 -6.77 8.58 2.30
N LEU A 242 -5.84 7.84 1.69
CA LEU A 242 -4.91 6.93 2.35
C LEU A 242 -3.57 7.61 2.52
N ILE A 243 -3.06 7.71 3.75
CA ILE A 243 -1.75 8.31 4.06
C ILE A 243 -0.94 7.31 4.88
N GLU A 244 0.27 7.00 4.42
CA GLU A 244 1.24 6.25 5.20
C GLU A 244 2.65 6.81 4.99
N THR A 245 3.58 6.54 5.91
CA THR A 245 4.98 6.95 5.88
C THR A 245 5.89 5.72 5.87
N SER A 246 7.02 5.85 5.17
CA SER A 246 7.99 4.77 4.99
C SER A 246 8.90 4.56 6.20
N GLU A 247 9.79 3.57 6.08
CA GLU A 247 10.89 3.25 6.99
C GLU A 247 12.00 4.31 7.02
N GLU A 248 11.93 5.35 6.19
CA GLU A 248 12.83 6.51 6.22
C GLU A 248 12.68 7.34 7.51
N LEU A 249 11.71 7.00 8.34
CA LEU A 249 11.46 7.59 9.65
C LEU A 249 11.42 9.12 9.64
N LEU A 250 10.68 9.69 8.70
CA LEU A 250 10.55 11.15 8.59
C LEU A 250 10.15 11.78 9.92
N PRO A 251 10.83 12.85 10.36
CA PRO A 251 10.39 13.63 11.52
C PRO A 251 8.95 14.15 11.33
N ALA A 252 8.15 14.16 12.38
CA ALA A 252 6.74 14.55 12.34
C ALA A 252 6.51 15.91 11.64
N ARG A 253 7.42 16.89 11.83
CA ARG A 253 7.37 18.18 11.14
C ARG A 253 7.47 18.06 9.62
N ASN A 254 8.30 17.14 9.12
CA ASN A 254 8.49 16.94 7.67
C ASN A 254 7.24 16.29 7.08
N VAL A 255 6.67 15.29 7.78
CA VAL A 255 5.35 14.73 7.44
C VAL A 255 4.30 15.83 7.38
N GLY A 256 4.29 16.75 8.36
CA GLY A 256 3.41 17.92 8.37
C GLY A 256 3.59 18.84 7.16
N TRP A 257 4.81 18.98 6.63
CA TRP A 257 5.05 19.78 5.40
C TRP A 257 4.44 19.13 4.17
N ILE A 258 4.57 17.82 4.02
CA ILE A 258 3.96 17.10 2.89
C ILE A 258 2.43 17.14 2.98
N VAL A 259 1.87 16.89 4.17
CA VAL A 259 0.41 16.98 4.40
C VAL A 259 -0.11 18.39 4.12
N ARG A 260 0.65 19.45 4.51
CA ARG A 260 0.33 20.83 4.15
C ARG A 260 0.30 21.04 2.63
N ALA A 261 1.29 20.49 1.90
CA ALA A 261 1.32 20.61 0.44
C ALA A 261 0.07 19.95 -0.20
N LEU A 262 -0.41 18.84 0.33
CA LEU A 262 -1.69 18.24 -0.08
C LEU A 262 -2.88 19.17 0.24
N GLY A 263 -2.83 19.87 1.37
CA GLY A 263 -3.81 20.89 1.75
C GLY A 263 -3.87 22.05 0.76
N GLU A 264 -2.72 22.66 0.46
CA GLU A 264 -2.60 23.77 -0.50
C GLU A 264 -3.03 23.38 -1.92
N ARG A 265 -2.89 22.10 -2.30
CA ARG A 265 -3.42 21.57 -3.56
C ARG A 265 -4.93 21.31 -3.52
N GLY A 266 -5.59 21.49 -2.38
CA GLY A 266 -7.01 21.25 -2.17
C GLY A 266 -7.40 19.76 -2.02
N ILE A 267 -6.43 18.83 -2.01
CA ILE A 267 -6.68 17.39 -1.88
C ILE A 267 -7.29 17.07 -0.52
N LEU A 268 -6.77 17.65 0.58
CA LEU A 268 -7.34 17.44 1.91
C LEU A 268 -8.78 17.94 2.00
N LYS A 269 -9.09 19.09 1.38
CA LYS A 269 -10.45 19.65 1.37
C LYS A 269 -11.46 18.76 0.64
N ALA A 270 -11.00 18.02 -0.36
CA ALA A 270 -11.85 17.11 -1.15
C ALA A 270 -12.07 15.75 -0.48
N ALA A 271 -11.33 15.41 0.59
CA ALA A 271 -11.48 14.14 1.29
C ALA A 271 -12.74 14.13 2.18
N GLY A 272 -13.57 13.12 2.06
CA GLY A 272 -14.66 12.84 2.99
C GLY A 272 -14.14 12.21 4.29
N ALA A 273 -13.15 11.32 4.16
CA ALA A 273 -12.41 10.77 5.29
C ALA A 273 -10.91 10.58 4.96
N VAL A 274 -10.09 10.49 6.00
CA VAL A 274 -8.66 10.22 5.89
C VAL A 274 -8.29 9.06 6.79
N LEU A 275 -7.68 8.03 6.21
CA LEU A 275 -7.08 6.92 6.92
C LEU A 275 -5.57 7.13 6.97
N VAL A 276 -5.01 7.19 8.16
CA VAL A 276 -3.58 7.37 8.40
C VAL A 276 -3.02 6.08 8.98
N ALA A 277 -2.01 5.52 8.34
CA ALA A 277 -1.40 4.30 8.81
C ALA A 277 -0.64 4.51 10.13
N ARG A 278 -0.44 3.40 10.85
CA ARG A 278 0.50 3.36 11.97
C ARG A 278 1.90 3.62 11.41
N PRO A 279 2.59 4.69 11.84
CA PRO A 279 3.90 5.00 11.32
C PRO A 279 4.97 4.09 11.93
N PRO A 280 5.96 3.60 11.17
CA PRO A 280 7.17 3.06 11.75
C PRO A 280 7.95 4.20 12.43
N VAL A 281 8.63 3.86 13.51
CA VAL A 281 9.50 4.77 14.28
C VAL A 281 10.81 4.09 14.66
N SER A 282 11.03 2.90 14.09
CA SER A 282 12.26 2.10 14.23
C SER A 282 12.65 1.54 12.86
N ASP A 283 13.97 1.40 12.65
CA ASP A 283 14.60 0.70 11.54
C ASP A 283 15.73 -0.21 12.05
N PHE A 284 16.56 -0.74 11.17
CA PHE A 284 17.68 -1.60 11.56
C PHE A 284 18.79 -0.86 12.33
N GLU A 285 18.97 0.45 12.11
CA GLU A 285 19.99 1.28 12.73
C GLU A 285 19.50 1.95 14.00
N ARG A 286 18.18 2.30 14.03
CA ARG A 286 17.56 3.05 15.11
C ARG A 286 16.38 2.27 15.73
N ARG A 287 16.58 1.83 16.99
CA ARG A 287 15.56 1.11 17.78
C ARG A 287 15.34 1.83 19.12
N PRO A 288 14.55 2.91 19.15
CA PRO A 288 14.30 3.64 20.39
C PRO A 288 13.59 2.78 21.44
N PRO A 289 13.73 3.09 22.74
CA PRO A 289 12.93 2.46 23.79
C PRO A 289 11.42 2.63 23.56
N ALA A 290 10.61 1.72 24.11
CA ALA A 290 9.15 1.69 23.89
C ALA A 290 8.46 3.03 24.20
N GLU A 291 8.86 3.72 25.28
CA GLU A 291 8.33 5.03 25.65
C GLU A 291 8.62 6.09 24.58
N GLU A 292 9.84 6.10 24.03
CA GLU A 292 10.20 7.04 22.96
C GLU A 292 9.45 6.70 21.68
N ARG A 293 9.30 5.41 21.32
CA ARG A 293 8.50 4.99 20.16
C ARG A 293 7.05 5.47 20.27
N ALA A 294 6.44 5.31 21.45
CA ALA A 294 5.09 5.80 21.71
C ALA A 294 4.98 7.32 21.56
N ARG A 295 5.97 8.06 22.07
CA ARG A 295 6.04 9.53 21.93
C ARG A 295 6.17 9.95 20.46
N LEU A 296 7.05 9.34 19.69
CA LEU A 296 7.26 9.65 18.27
C LEU A 296 5.98 9.40 17.43
N ARG A 297 5.28 8.28 17.69
CA ARG A 297 4.00 8.01 17.03
C ARG A 297 2.91 9.02 17.42
N ALA A 298 2.87 9.40 18.70
CA ALA A 298 1.93 10.42 19.16
C ALA A 298 2.20 11.77 18.51
N GLU A 299 3.46 12.17 18.43
CA GLU A 299 3.88 13.43 17.78
C GLU A 299 3.46 13.45 16.29
N GLN A 300 3.72 12.38 15.54
CA GLN A 300 3.32 12.30 14.14
C GLN A 300 1.80 12.29 13.98
N ARG A 301 1.08 11.53 14.81
CA ARG A 301 -0.40 11.53 14.83
C ARG A 301 -0.94 12.94 15.04
N ASP A 302 -0.44 13.64 16.05
CA ASP A 302 -0.97 14.96 16.42
C ASP A 302 -0.69 16.00 15.33
N VAL A 303 0.48 15.94 14.69
CA VAL A 303 0.82 16.81 13.56
C VAL A 303 -0.09 16.53 12.36
N VAL A 304 -0.28 15.26 11.99
CA VAL A 304 -1.09 14.90 10.82
C VAL A 304 -2.56 15.23 11.06
N ALA A 305 -3.12 14.81 12.20
CA ALA A 305 -4.53 15.07 12.53
C ALA A 305 -4.80 16.59 12.65
N GLY A 306 -3.90 17.34 13.29
CA GLY A 306 -3.99 18.79 13.41
C GLY A 306 -3.94 19.49 12.04
N MET A 307 -3.06 19.05 11.14
CA MET A 307 -2.96 19.62 9.80
C MET A 307 -4.21 19.32 8.97
N ILE A 308 -4.73 18.07 9.01
CA ILE A 308 -5.97 17.72 8.32
C ILE A 308 -7.12 18.60 8.85
N GLY A 309 -7.25 18.75 10.18
CA GLY A 309 -8.29 19.58 10.78
C GLY A 309 -8.23 21.06 10.39
N GLN A 310 -7.04 21.61 10.11
CA GLN A 310 -6.88 22.99 9.62
C GLN A 310 -7.42 23.16 8.19
N TYR A 311 -7.21 22.19 7.30
CA TYR A 311 -7.64 22.26 5.90
C TYR A 311 -9.06 21.72 5.68
N ASN A 312 -9.48 20.74 6.50
CA ASN A 312 -10.79 20.10 6.38
C ASN A 312 -11.31 19.61 7.74
N PRO A 313 -11.94 20.49 8.53
CA PRO A 313 -12.53 20.09 9.81
C PRO A 313 -13.71 19.13 9.67
N GLU A 314 -14.26 18.97 8.45
CA GLU A 314 -15.38 18.08 8.16
C GLU A 314 -14.95 16.66 7.78
N ALA A 315 -13.65 16.40 7.61
CA ALA A 315 -13.17 15.05 7.33
C ALA A 315 -13.24 14.15 8.57
N VAL A 316 -13.72 12.92 8.39
CA VAL A 316 -13.54 11.86 9.41
C VAL A 316 -12.11 11.36 9.32
N VAL A 317 -11.35 11.40 10.41
CA VAL A 317 -9.95 10.98 10.43
C VAL A 317 -9.76 9.81 11.38
N CYS A 318 -9.15 8.73 10.88
CA CYS A 318 -8.71 7.60 11.69
C CYS A 318 -7.21 7.40 11.54
N VAL A 319 -6.47 7.42 12.67
CA VAL A 319 -5.01 7.30 12.70
C VAL A 319 -4.61 6.02 13.45
N GLY A 320 -3.63 5.32 12.90
CA GLY A 320 -3.03 4.13 13.50
C GLY A 320 -3.44 2.82 12.82
N ILE A 321 -4.09 2.88 11.66
CA ILE A 321 -4.53 1.69 10.93
C ILE A 321 -3.30 0.98 10.33
N PRO A 322 -3.17 -0.35 10.43
CA PRO A 322 -1.99 -1.06 9.96
C PRO A 322 -2.07 -1.41 8.47
N PHE A 323 -1.91 -0.42 7.57
CA PHE A 323 -1.86 -0.64 6.12
C PHE A 323 -0.59 -0.10 5.44
N GLY A 324 0.33 0.52 6.22
CA GLY A 324 1.59 1.07 5.73
C GLY A 324 2.78 0.12 5.96
N HIS A 325 3.90 0.69 6.41
CA HIS A 325 5.18 -0.01 6.57
C HIS A 325 5.34 -0.79 7.89
N THR A 326 4.30 -0.91 8.70
CA THR A 326 4.33 -1.80 9.88
C THR A 326 3.72 -3.15 9.56
N ARG A 327 4.15 -4.21 10.26
CA ARG A 327 3.64 -5.56 10.11
C ARG A 327 2.94 -6.01 11.40
N PRO A 328 1.76 -6.68 11.33
CA PRO A 328 1.00 -7.10 10.13
C PRO A 328 0.43 -5.93 9.33
N GLN A 329 0.15 -6.16 8.04
CA GLN A 329 -0.41 -5.16 7.14
C GLN A 329 -1.74 -5.63 6.56
N TRP A 330 -2.77 -4.77 6.61
CA TRP A 330 -3.94 -4.88 5.76
C TRP A 330 -3.63 -4.37 4.35
N ILE A 331 -4.02 -5.11 3.35
CA ILE A 331 -4.07 -4.64 1.97
C ILE A 331 -5.39 -3.88 1.81
N LEU A 332 -5.37 -2.64 1.34
CA LEU A 332 -6.58 -1.84 1.16
C LEU A 332 -6.89 -1.60 -0.32
N PRO A 333 -8.16 -1.52 -0.70
CA PRO A 333 -8.52 -1.07 -2.04
C PRO A 333 -7.92 0.30 -2.34
N HIS A 334 -7.38 0.49 -3.54
CA HIS A 334 -6.95 1.77 -4.11
C HIS A 334 -7.77 2.02 -5.38
N GLY A 335 -8.66 2.99 -5.34
CA GLY A 335 -9.68 3.17 -6.37
C GLY A 335 -10.96 2.36 -6.14
N GLY A 336 -10.95 1.42 -5.21
CA GLY A 336 -12.12 0.70 -4.72
C GLY A 336 -12.81 1.42 -3.56
N ALA A 337 -13.94 0.90 -3.11
CA ALA A 337 -14.73 1.50 -2.05
C ALA A 337 -14.20 1.15 -0.65
N ILE A 338 -14.13 2.17 0.20
CA ILE A 338 -13.92 2.02 1.65
C ILE A 338 -15.02 2.80 2.36
N THR A 339 -15.55 2.21 3.43
CA THR A 339 -16.51 2.87 4.32
C THR A 339 -15.84 3.15 5.66
N VAL A 340 -15.88 4.41 6.09
CA VAL A 340 -15.35 4.89 7.36
C VAL A 340 -16.51 5.40 8.19
N ASP A 341 -16.81 4.72 9.28
CA ASP A 341 -17.87 5.08 10.22
C ASP A 341 -17.26 5.72 11.47
N GLY A 342 -17.27 7.05 11.51
CA GLY A 342 -16.76 7.82 12.65
C GLY A 342 -17.62 7.67 13.91
N THR A 343 -18.88 7.26 13.78
CA THR A 343 -19.80 7.03 14.91
C THR A 343 -19.52 5.68 15.57
N ALA A 344 -19.51 4.61 14.76
CA ALA A 344 -19.23 3.25 15.23
C ALA A 344 -17.74 2.98 15.38
N ARG A 345 -16.84 3.88 14.92
CA ARG A 345 -15.39 3.74 14.89
C ARG A 345 -14.96 2.47 14.15
N ARG A 346 -15.45 2.30 12.94
CA ARG A 346 -15.22 1.12 12.09
C ARG A 346 -14.74 1.54 10.71
N VAL A 347 -13.88 0.70 10.13
CA VAL A 347 -13.44 0.81 8.74
C VAL A 347 -13.79 -0.49 8.03
N VAL A 348 -14.45 -0.39 6.88
CA VAL A 348 -14.85 -1.54 6.08
C VAL A 348 -14.32 -1.35 4.65
N ALA A 349 -13.59 -2.33 4.14
CA ALA A 349 -13.01 -2.34 2.80
C ALA A 349 -13.77 -3.30 1.88
N ASP A 350 -14.13 -2.84 0.69
CA ASP A 350 -14.80 -3.61 -0.36
C ASP A 350 -13.77 -4.04 -1.42
N TYR A 351 -13.49 -5.34 -1.47
CA TYR A 351 -12.51 -5.90 -2.41
C TYR A 351 -13.14 -6.40 -3.73
N SER A 352 -14.43 -6.16 -3.96
CA SER A 352 -15.14 -6.61 -5.18
C SER A 352 -14.51 -6.08 -6.48
#